data_eaf31c71ab3575bf9c1e0cb7d323842e
#
_entry.id   eaf31c71ab3575bf9c1e0cb7d323842e
#
_cell.length_a   1.000
_cell.length_b   1.000
_cell.length_c   1.000
_cell.angle_alpha   90.00
_cell.angle_beta   90.00
_cell.angle_gamma   90.00
#
_symmetry.space_group_name_H-M   'P 1'
#
loop_
_entity.id
_entity.type
_entity.pdbx_description
1 polymer ?
#
loop_
_entity_poly.entity_id
_entity_poly.type
_entity_poly.pdbx_seq_one_letter_code
_entity_poly.pdbx_strand_id
1 'polypeptide(L)'
;MENEQFVSQSTPLYTIGELAKAYDIHPQTLRYFDKQDLINPARTGEGERRKYSFYELYRIALRKQYKNMGVSVKETQNIFHNYSLNQYARMIDECEACNHQRQLRIEIERRGIKRVKDKMDKIPLCLERCVFDARPAMWRVPHIVDQKFVQSPRSVAARKILLDSAPLSCYSFVLDVNSPNHDPLYYQWDVAAEEADAALIGLDQIPGALFIPSDVCMYTIFIIEGTSAINIKRLEPALSLM
;
A
#
# COMPACT_ATOMS: atom_id res chain seq x y z
N MET A 1 -13.57 52.82 23.11
CA MET A 1 -12.29 53.28 23.71
C MET A 1 -12.03 52.30 24.85
N GLU A 2 -11.19 51.31 24.62
CA GLU A 2 -10.60 50.37 25.59
C GLU A 2 -10.05 49.16 24.84
N ASN A 3 -9.01 49.36 24.03
CA ASN A 3 -8.33 48.25 23.35
C ASN A 3 -6.83 48.51 23.11
N GLU A 4 -6.20 49.29 23.99
CA GLU A 4 -4.77 49.63 23.82
C GLU A 4 -3.88 49.20 25.01
N GLN A 5 -4.23 48.15 25.77
CA GLN A 5 -3.41 47.75 26.92
C GLN A 5 -2.83 46.34 26.84
N PHE A 6 -2.81 45.70 25.68
CA PHE A 6 -2.26 44.29 25.57
C PHE A 6 -0.92 44.19 24.85
N VAL A 7 -0.21 45.24 24.52
CA VAL A 7 1.08 45.18 23.82
C VAL A 7 2.12 45.99 24.58
N SER A 8 2.61 45.50 25.68
CA SER A 8 3.89 45.95 26.28
C SER A 8 4.44 44.94 27.34
N GLN A 9 4.34 43.64 27.09
CA GLN A 9 5.27 42.71 27.71
C GLN A 9 6.21 42.22 26.61
N SER A 10 7.52 42.45 26.80
CA SER A 10 8.56 41.97 25.88
C SER A 10 8.35 40.50 25.62
N THR A 11 7.95 40.13 24.42
CA THR A 11 7.72 38.74 24.02
C THR A 11 8.99 37.95 24.34
N PRO A 12 8.93 36.88 25.14
CA PRO A 12 10.11 36.13 25.50
C PRO A 12 10.81 35.57 24.26
N LEU A 13 12.10 35.71 24.21
CA LEU A 13 12.96 35.26 23.11
C LEU A 13 13.81 34.07 23.59
N TYR A 14 13.74 32.97 22.88
CA TYR A 14 14.44 31.73 23.16
C TYR A 14 15.66 31.56 22.29
N THR A 15 16.69 30.90 22.81
CA THR A 15 17.85 30.47 22.04
C THR A 15 17.57 29.20 21.27
N ILE A 16 18.37 28.87 20.26
CA ILE A 16 18.27 27.62 19.52
C ILE A 16 18.47 26.40 20.43
N GLY A 17 19.33 26.52 21.47
CA GLY A 17 19.55 25.43 22.44
C GLY A 17 18.36 25.15 23.32
N GLU A 18 17.66 26.21 23.79
CA GLU A 18 16.45 26.07 24.58
C GLU A 18 15.34 25.40 23.77
N LEU A 19 15.13 25.83 22.49
CA LEU A 19 14.16 25.18 21.63
C LEU A 19 14.50 23.73 21.31
N ALA A 20 15.74 23.47 20.95
CA ALA A 20 16.24 22.16 20.65
C ALA A 20 15.94 21.18 21.79
N LYS A 21 16.22 21.61 23.02
CA LYS A 21 15.97 20.82 24.24
C LYS A 21 14.46 20.68 24.53
N ALA A 22 13.69 21.77 24.42
CA ALA A 22 12.27 21.77 24.76
C ALA A 22 11.41 20.88 23.83
N TYR A 23 11.75 20.82 22.55
CA TYR A 23 10.98 20.09 21.52
C TYR A 23 11.64 18.80 21.05
N ASP A 24 12.78 18.43 21.62
CA ASP A 24 13.60 17.28 21.15
C ASP A 24 13.87 17.35 19.64
N ILE A 25 14.32 18.53 19.19
CA ILE A 25 14.63 18.82 17.78
C ILE A 25 16.11 19.14 17.67
N HIS A 26 16.81 18.47 16.76
CA HIS A 26 18.21 18.78 16.53
C HIS A 26 18.41 20.22 16.05
N PRO A 27 19.38 21.00 16.56
CA PRO A 27 19.63 22.40 16.16
C PRO A 27 19.78 22.61 14.65
N GLN A 28 20.33 21.63 13.94
CA GLN A 28 20.44 21.64 12.48
C GLN A 28 19.06 21.68 11.78
N THR A 29 18.06 21.02 12.33
CA THR A 29 16.69 21.03 11.80
C THR A 29 16.07 22.42 11.93
N LEU A 30 16.31 23.11 13.03
CA LEU A 30 15.86 24.50 13.22
C LEU A 30 16.53 25.46 12.23
N ARG A 31 17.84 25.28 11.97
CA ARG A 31 18.56 26.05 10.93
C ARG A 31 18.04 25.74 9.53
N TYR A 32 17.67 24.48 9.27
CA TYR A 32 17.04 24.08 8.01
C TYR A 32 15.67 24.73 7.84
N PHE A 33 14.87 24.80 8.89
CA PHE A 33 13.57 25.48 8.84
C PHE A 33 13.70 26.99 8.58
N ASP A 34 14.68 27.64 9.19
CA ASP A 34 15.04 29.05 8.89
C ASP A 34 15.43 29.20 7.40
N LYS A 35 16.30 28.34 6.89
CA LYS A 35 16.70 28.34 5.48
C LYS A 35 15.55 28.07 4.50
N GLN A 36 14.53 27.32 4.93
CA GLN A 36 13.33 27.01 4.14
C GLN A 36 12.20 28.01 4.37
N ASP A 37 12.44 29.14 5.02
CA ASP A 37 11.44 30.17 5.31
C ASP A 37 10.19 29.63 6.03
N LEU A 38 10.37 28.56 6.78
CA LEU A 38 9.32 28.02 7.66
C LEU A 38 9.21 28.77 8.98
N ILE A 39 10.33 29.31 9.45
CA ILE A 39 10.47 30.17 10.62
C ILE A 39 11.40 31.33 10.26
N ASN A 40 11.24 32.45 10.95
CA ASN A 40 12.06 33.65 10.68
C ASN A 40 12.59 34.23 12.01
N PRO A 41 13.59 33.56 12.63
CA PRO A 41 14.12 34.00 13.92
C PRO A 41 14.77 35.38 13.83
N ALA A 42 14.53 36.24 14.82
CA ALA A 42 15.20 37.52 14.93
C ALA A 42 16.71 37.32 15.11
N ARG A 43 17.51 38.20 14.55
CA ARG A 43 18.98 38.22 14.71
C ARG A 43 19.36 39.36 15.59
N THR A 44 20.00 39.10 16.73
CA THR A 44 20.28 40.09 17.74
C THR A 44 21.70 39.95 18.28
N GLY A 45 22.32 41.10 18.64
CA GLY A 45 23.64 41.20 19.27
C GLY A 45 24.82 41.06 18.31
N GLU A 46 26.02 41.22 18.84
CA GLU A 46 27.28 40.96 18.13
C GLU A 46 27.35 39.48 17.72
N GLY A 47 27.44 39.22 16.39
CA GLY A 47 27.47 37.88 15.81
C GLY A 47 26.10 37.35 15.42
N GLU A 48 25.06 38.17 15.30
CA GLU A 48 23.74 37.82 14.74
C GLU A 48 23.12 36.51 15.26
N ARG A 49 23.13 36.37 16.56
CA ARG A 49 22.57 35.13 17.20
C ARG A 49 21.07 35.07 16.97
N ARG A 50 20.61 33.87 16.53
CA ARG A 50 19.17 33.57 16.32
C ARG A 50 18.43 33.59 17.63
N LYS A 51 17.34 34.33 17.68
CA LYS A 51 16.36 34.38 18.76
C LYS A 51 14.98 34.05 18.23
N TYR A 52 14.28 33.22 18.90
CA TYR A 52 13.02 32.65 18.51
C TYR A 52 11.91 33.18 19.43
N SER A 53 10.86 33.73 18.88
CA SER A 53 9.68 34.18 19.59
C SER A 53 8.65 33.04 19.73
N PHE A 54 7.56 33.30 20.42
CA PHE A 54 6.43 32.38 20.47
C PHE A 54 5.86 32.07 19.06
N TYR A 55 5.95 32.99 18.12
CA TYR A 55 5.47 32.77 16.76
C TYR A 55 6.28 31.67 16.03
N GLU A 56 7.61 31.68 16.17
CA GLU A 56 8.46 30.62 15.60
C GLU A 56 8.17 29.25 16.29
N LEU A 57 7.91 29.25 17.61
CA LEU A 57 7.51 28.02 18.31
C LEU A 57 6.23 27.47 17.73
N TYR A 58 5.22 28.32 17.54
CA TYR A 58 3.95 27.92 16.93
C TYR A 58 4.12 27.35 15.51
N ARG A 59 4.92 28.01 14.67
CA ARG A 59 5.22 27.54 13.30
C ARG A 59 5.97 26.19 13.31
N ILE A 60 6.87 25.96 14.26
CA ILE A 60 7.54 24.67 14.45
C ILE A 60 6.52 23.59 14.81
N ALA A 61 5.62 23.88 15.74
CA ALA A 61 4.55 22.94 16.14
C ALA A 61 3.61 22.61 14.96
N LEU A 62 3.18 23.61 14.21
CA LEU A 62 2.39 23.42 12.98
C LEU A 62 3.13 22.58 11.94
N ARG A 63 4.43 22.85 11.72
CA ARG A 63 5.25 22.04 10.80
C ARG A 63 5.28 20.57 11.23
N LYS A 64 5.39 20.28 12.53
CA LYS A 64 5.37 18.91 13.05
C LYS A 64 3.99 18.26 12.84
N GLN A 65 2.91 19.01 13.05
CA GLN A 65 1.55 18.57 12.77
C GLN A 65 1.37 18.22 11.29
N TYR A 66 1.76 19.09 10.37
CA TYR A 66 1.68 18.86 8.94
C TYR A 66 2.52 17.64 8.49
N LYS A 67 3.73 17.49 9.06
CA LYS A 67 4.58 16.32 8.82
C LYS A 67 3.85 15.01 9.19
N ASN A 68 3.16 15.00 10.34
CA ASN A 68 2.39 13.82 10.79
C ASN A 68 1.21 13.51 9.86
N MET A 69 0.70 14.51 9.16
CA MET A 69 -0.33 14.34 8.13
C MET A 69 0.24 13.93 6.76
N GLY A 70 1.57 13.83 6.64
CA GLY A 70 2.24 13.48 5.39
C GLY A 70 2.59 14.68 4.49
N VAL A 71 2.36 15.91 4.95
CA VAL A 71 2.64 17.12 4.18
C VAL A 71 4.16 17.38 4.10
N SER A 72 4.65 17.68 2.90
CA SER A 72 6.06 17.95 2.67
C SER A 72 6.51 19.32 3.23
N VAL A 73 7.81 19.54 3.34
CA VAL A 73 8.38 20.85 3.74
C VAL A 73 7.95 21.96 2.77
N LYS A 74 8.05 21.69 1.47
CA LYS A 74 7.66 22.64 0.40
C LYS A 74 6.18 23.00 0.50
N GLU A 75 5.35 22.01 0.74
CA GLU A 75 3.91 22.23 0.89
C GLU A 75 3.58 23.02 2.16
N THR A 76 4.27 22.75 3.27
CA THR A 76 4.13 23.54 4.50
C THR A 76 4.50 25.00 4.26
N GLN A 77 5.53 25.27 3.45
CA GLN A 77 5.92 26.64 3.08
C GLN A 77 4.80 27.32 2.29
N ASN A 78 4.21 26.63 1.31
CA ASN A 78 3.07 27.15 0.55
C ASN A 78 1.88 27.46 1.46
N ILE A 79 1.56 26.58 2.42
CA ILE A 79 0.50 26.81 3.41
C ILE A 79 0.76 28.10 4.20
N PHE A 80 1.99 28.32 4.64
CA PHE A 80 2.31 29.47 5.47
C PHE A 80 2.27 30.81 4.73
N HIS A 81 2.48 30.82 3.42
CA HIS A 81 2.67 32.06 2.67
C HIS A 81 1.63 32.31 1.57
N ASN A 82 1.08 31.25 0.96
CA ASN A 82 0.39 31.37 -0.31
C ASN A 82 -1.03 30.79 -0.34
N TYR A 83 -1.42 29.95 0.63
CA TYR A 83 -2.70 29.24 0.55
C TYR A 83 -3.88 30.12 0.94
N SER A 84 -4.89 30.14 0.08
CA SER A 84 -6.25 30.50 0.46
C SER A 84 -6.91 29.37 1.27
N LEU A 85 -7.99 29.68 1.98
CA LEU A 85 -8.75 28.69 2.72
C LEU A 85 -9.20 27.51 1.86
N ASN A 86 -9.62 27.79 0.61
CA ASN A 86 -10.05 26.75 -0.32
C ASN A 86 -8.89 25.83 -0.75
N GLN A 87 -7.70 26.37 -0.93
CA GLN A 87 -6.51 25.56 -1.25
C GLN A 87 -6.10 24.70 -0.05
N TYR A 88 -6.19 25.27 1.15
CA TYR A 88 -5.93 24.52 2.37
C TYR A 88 -6.92 23.34 2.55
N ALA A 89 -8.21 23.57 2.33
CA ALA A 89 -9.23 22.52 2.40
C ALA A 89 -8.93 21.36 1.41
N ARG A 90 -8.62 21.69 0.15
CA ARG A 90 -8.25 20.68 -0.86
C ARG A 90 -7.02 19.87 -0.45
N MET A 91 -6.00 20.53 0.11
CA MET A 91 -4.81 19.81 0.58
C MET A 91 -5.14 18.84 1.71
N ILE A 92 -6.06 19.20 2.61
CA ILE A 92 -6.53 18.28 3.67
C ILE A 92 -7.25 17.06 3.06
N ASP A 93 -8.13 17.27 2.08
CA ASP A 93 -8.82 16.17 1.37
C ASP A 93 -7.82 15.25 0.65
N GLU A 94 -6.79 15.82 0.02
CA GLU A 94 -5.70 15.06 -0.62
C GLU A 94 -4.89 14.25 0.40
N CYS A 95 -4.60 14.81 1.59
CA CYS A 95 -3.94 14.10 2.67
C CYS A 95 -4.78 12.91 3.16
N GLU A 96 -6.08 13.10 3.32
CA GLU A 96 -7.01 12.04 3.72
C GLU A 96 -7.03 10.92 2.68
N ALA A 97 -7.21 11.25 1.41
CA ALA A 97 -7.19 10.28 0.31
C ALA A 97 -5.86 9.51 0.25
N CYS A 98 -4.72 10.21 0.40
CA CYS A 98 -3.39 9.59 0.43
C CYS A 98 -3.23 8.62 1.63
N ASN A 99 -3.70 9.00 2.80
CA ASN A 99 -3.65 8.15 3.99
C ASN A 99 -4.55 6.92 3.84
N HIS A 100 -5.73 7.06 3.25
CA HIS A 100 -6.61 5.94 2.94
C HIS A 100 -5.92 4.92 2.00
N GLN A 101 -5.27 5.40 0.95
CA GLN A 101 -4.49 4.55 0.03
C GLN A 101 -3.34 3.82 0.74
N ARG A 102 -2.65 4.50 1.67
CA ARG A 102 -1.60 3.85 2.48
C ARG A 102 -2.15 2.76 3.38
N GLN A 103 -3.29 3.00 4.02
CA GLN A 103 -3.95 1.99 4.87
C GLN A 103 -4.34 0.76 4.06
N LEU A 104 -4.93 0.96 2.88
CA LEU A 104 -5.29 -0.12 1.96
C LEU A 104 -4.05 -0.94 1.57
N ARG A 105 -2.96 -0.28 1.21
CA ARG A 105 -1.71 -0.96 0.86
C ARG A 105 -1.14 -1.78 2.01
N ILE A 106 -1.12 -1.22 3.23
CA ILE A 106 -0.66 -1.95 4.43
C ILE A 106 -1.53 -3.17 4.68
N GLU A 107 -2.85 -3.07 4.50
CA GLU A 107 -3.76 -4.21 4.67
C GLU A 107 -3.51 -5.31 3.61
N ILE A 108 -3.27 -4.94 2.36
CA ILE A 108 -2.87 -5.87 1.29
C ILE A 108 -1.57 -6.60 1.67
N GLU A 109 -0.56 -5.86 2.10
CA GLU A 109 0.73 -6.42 2.52
C GLU A 109 0.58 -7.37 3.73
N ARG A 110 -0.18 -6.95 4.74
CA ARG A 110 -0.45 -7.74 5.95
C ARG A 110 -1.14 -9.07 5.62
N ARG A 111 -2.21 -9.02 4.82
CA ARG A 111 -2.92 -10.23 4.39
C ARG A 111 -2.04 -11.11 3.49
N GLY A 112 -1.27 -10.49 2.61
CA GLY A 112 -0.33 -11.20 1.76
C GLY A 112 0.70 -12.01 2.55
N ILE A 113 1.32 -11.41 3.56
CA ILE A 113 2.26 -12.08 4.46
C ILE A 113 1.55 -13.26 5.18
N LYS A 114 0.34 -13.03 5.70
CA LYS A 114 -0.44 -14.10 6.35
C LYS A 114 -0.68 -15.26 5.39
N ARG A 115 -1.11 -14.98 4.16
CA ARG A 115 -1.37 -16.02 3.14
C ARG A 115 -0.13 -16.85 2.82
N VAL A 116 1.04 -16.23 2.73
CA VAL A 116 2.30 -16.96 2.54
C VAL A 116 2.58 -17.88 3.72
N LYS A 117 2.40 -17.39 4.96
CA LYS A 117 2.57 -18.20 6.17
C LYS A 117 1.61 -19.39 6.19
N ASP A 118 0.31 -19.15 5.95
CA ASP A 118 -0.71 -20.21 5.92
C ASP A 118 -0.37 -21.31 4.87
N LYS A 119 0.19 -20.91 3.72
CA LYS A 119 0.69 -21.86 2.72
C LYS A 119 1.92 -22.63 3.20
N MET A 120 2.87 -21.96 3.85
CA MET A 120 4.07 -22.62 4.39
C MET A 120 3.69 -23.66 5.45
N ASP A 121 2.73 -23.36 6.31
CA ASP A 121 2.24 -24.29 7.35
C ASP A 121 1.56 -25.55 6.74
N LYS A 122 1.01 -25.43 5.54
CA LYS A 122 0.43 -26.57 4.79
C LYS A 122 1.48 -27.45 4.09
N ILE A 123 2.69 -26.97 3.83
CA ILE A 123 3.71 -27.73 3.09
C ILE A 123 3.99 -29.09 3.72
N PRO A 124 4.26 -29.22 5.03
CA PRO A 124 4.55 -30.54 5.63
C PRO A 124 3.40 -31.55 5.50
N LEU A 125 2.17 -31.06 5.39
CA LEU A 125 0.97 -31.88 5.32
C LEU A 125 0.66 -32.35 3.89
N CYS A 126 0.96 -31.52 2.91
CA CYS A 126 0.49 -31.63 1.52
C CYS A 126 1.62 -31.88 0.51
N LEU A 127 2.90 -31.81 0.93
CA LEU A 127 4.03 -31.98 0.01
C LEU A 127 4.01 -33.40 -0.58
N GLU A 128 3.83 -33.48 -1.90
CA GLU A 128 3.73 -34.74 -2.66
C GLU A 128 2.64 -35.71 -2.16
N ARG A 129 1.65 -35.16 -1.44
CA ARG A 129 0.49 -35.93 -0.92
C ARG A 129 -0.79 -35.24 -1.34
N CYS A 130 -1.76 -36.03 -1.75
CA CYS A 130 -3.11 -35.54 -2.03
C CYS A 130 -3.95 -35.60 -0.74
N VAL A 131 -4.49 -34.45 -0.35
CA VAL A 131 -5.41 -34.32 0.80
C VAL A 131 -6.69 -33.64 0.34
N PHE A 132 -7.81 -33.97 0.95
CA PHE A 132 -9.05 -33.23 0.73
C PHE A 132 -9.11 -32.05 1.69
N ASP A 133 -9.31 -30.86 1.16
CA ASP A 133 -9.44 -29.63 1.93
C ASP A 133 -10.50 -28.70 1.30
N ALA A 134 -11.07 -27.83 2.11
CA ALA A 134 -12.01 -26.84 1.62
C ALA A 134 -11.26 -25.76 0.81
N ARG A 135 -11.64 -25.60 -0.45
CA ARG A 135 -11.22 -24.46 -1.24
C ARG A 135 -12.18 -23.29 -0.98
N PRO A 136 -11.68 -22.12 -0.57
CA PRO A 136 -12.53 -20.94 -0.40
C PRO A 136 -13.16 -20.53 -1.74
N ALA A 137 -14.26 -19.79 -1.67
CA ALA A 137 -14.82 -19.13 -2.83
C ALA A 137 -13.81 -18.15 -3.40
N MET A 138 -13.78 -18.00 -4.72
CA MET A 138 -12.79 -17.18 -5.41
C MET A 138 -13.36 -16.50 -6.65
N TRP A 139 -12.76 -15.38 -7.00
CA TRP A 139 -12.96 -14.69 -8.26
C TRP A 139 -11.79 -14.94 -9.20
N ARG A 140 -12.07 -15.05 -10.49
CA ARG A 140 -11.03 -15.19 -11.51
C ARG A 140 -11.36 -14.46 -12.80
N VAL A 141 -10.32 -14.03 -13.51
CA VAL A 141 -10.41 -13.35 -14.79
C VAL A 141 -9.38 -13.97 -15.75
N PRO A 142 -9.81 -14.50 -16.88
CA PRO A 142 -8.90 -15.04 -17.90
C PRO A 142 -7.93 -13.96 -18.41
N HIS A 143 -6.64 -14.32 -18.50
CA HIS A 143 -5.64 -13.40 -19.03
C HIS A 143 -4.70 -14.02 -20.07
N ILE A 144 -4.51 -15.34 -20.08
CA ILE A 144 -3.85 -16.08 -21.13
C ILE A 144 -4.75 -17.25 -21.52
N VAL A 145 -5.02 -17.39 -22.80
CA VAL A 145 -5.77 -18.49 -23.39
C VAL A 145 -4.99 -18.95 -24.63
N ASP A 146 -4.77 -20.25 -24.75
CA ASP A 146 -4.00 -20.84 -25.86
C ASP A 146 -2.64 -20.14 -26.07
N GLN A 147 -1.89 -19.96 -24.97
CA GLN A 147 -0.58 -19.33 -24.92
C GLN A 147 -0.54 -17.85 -25.39
N LYS A 148 -1.70 -17.21 -25.60
CA LYS A 148 -1.82 -15.81 -26.02
C LYS A 148 -2.41 -14.96 -24.93
N PHE A 149 -1.84 -13.78 -24.73
CA PHE A 149 -2.44 -12.79 -23.86
C PHE A 149 -3.80 -12.32 -24.39
N VAL A 150 -4.82 -12.43 -23.56
CA VAL A 150 -6.12 -11.83 -23.83
C VAL A 150 -6.00 -10.31 -23.77
N GLN A 151 -6.27 -9.63 -24.87
CA GLN A 151 -6.12 -8.17 -25.02
C GLN A 151 -7.41 -7.41 -24.70
N SER A 152 -8.29 -7.98 -23.88
CA SER A 152 -9.49 -7.28 -23.44
C SER A 152 -9.18 -6.28 -22.31
N PRO A 153 -9.92 -5.17 -22.19
CA PRO A 153 -9.74 -4.22 -21.10
C PRO A 153 -9.80 -4.87 -19.71
N ARG A 154 -10.69 -5.85 -19.52
CA ARG A 154 -10.84 -6.61 -18.27
C ARG A 154 -9.58 -7.41 -17.92
N SER A 155 -8.98 -8.06 -18.91
CA SER A 155 -7.77 -8.86 -18.68
C SER A 155 -6.54 -7.98 -18.43
N VAL A 156 -6.49 -6.79 -19.04
CA VAL A 156 -5.46 -5.78 -18.75
C VAL A 156 -5.60 -5.28 -17.31
N ALA A 157 -6.81 -4.95 -16.87
CA ALA A 157 -7.09 -4.54 -15.50
C ALA A 157 -6.73 -5.62 -14.49
N ALA A 158 -7.08 -6.88 -14.75
CA ALA A 158 -6.74 -8.01 -13.88
C ALA A 158 -5.21 -8.21 -13.74
N ARG A 159 -4.45 -8.08 -14.84
CA ARG A 159 -2.98 -8.14 -14.78
C ARG A 159 -2.38 -7.03 -13.91
N LYS A 160 -2.94 -5.82 -13.98
CA LYS A 160 -2.50 -4.72 -13.12
C LYS A 160 -2.76 -5.05 -11.65
N ILE A 161 -3.96 -5.53 -11.33
CA ILE A 161 -4.30 -5.98 -9.98
C ILE A 161 -3.32 -7.05 -9.50
N LEU A 162 -2.98 -8.03 -10.34
CA LEU A 162 -2.02 -9.09 -10.00
C LEU A 162 -0.66 -8.51 -9.60
N LEU A 163 -0.14 -7.56 -10.37
CA LEU A 163 1.17 -6.95 -10.10
C LEU A 163 1.17 -6.09 -8.83
N ASP A 164 0.05 -5.43 -8.54
CA ASP A 164 -0.07 -4.49 -7.44
C ASP A 164 -0.44 -5.18 -6.10
N SER A 165 -1.00 -6.40 -6.14
CA SER A 165 -1.58 -7.05 -4.96
C SER A 165 -1.05 -8.45 -4.66
N ALA A 166 -0.15 -9.01 -5.46
CA ALA A 166 0.46 -10.30 -5.12
C ALA A 166 1.13 -10.24 -3.72
N PRO A 167 0.95 -11.27 -2.87
CA PRO A 167 0.40 -12.60 -3.14
C PRO A 167 -1.11 -12.78 -2.81
N LEU A 168 -1.90 -11.70 -2.61
CA LEU A 168 -3.36 -11.84 -2.42
C LEU A 168 -4.03 -12.31 -3.71
N SER A 169 -3.59 -11.78 -4.85
CA SER A 169 -3.91 -12.33 -6.15
C SER A 169 -2.81 -13.31 -6.59
N CYS A 170 -3.19 -14.28 -7.38
CA CYS A 170 -2.28 -15.29 -7.91
C CYS A 170 -2.70 -15.71 -9.31
N TYR A 171 -1.82 -16.43 -9.98
CA TYR A 171 -2.20 -17.16 -11.16
C TYR A 171 -3.00 -18.42 -10.76
N SER A 172 -4.12 -18.62 -11.43
CA SER A 172 -4.88 -19.86 -11.41
C SER A 172 -4.77 -20.53 -12.76
N PHE A 173 -4.46 -21.78 -12.74
CA PHE A 173 -4.31 -22.60 -13.93
C PHE A 173 -5.57 -23.44 -14.10
N VAL A 174 -6.19 -23.40 -15.27
CA VAL A 174 -7.43 -24.13 -15.55
C VAL A 174 -7.17 -25.15 -16.65
N LEU A 175 -7.43 -26.38 -16.33
CA LEU A 175 -7.37 -27.51 -17.25
C LEU A 175 -8.78 -28.09 -17.45
N ASP A 176 -9.15 -28.36 -18.67
CA ASP A 176 -10.34 -29.13 -18.97
C ASP A 176 -9.95 -30.62 -19.08
N VAL A 177 -10.27 -31.38 -18.03
CA VAL A 177 -9.98 -32.82 -17.97
C VAL A 177 -10.84 -33.65 -18.91
N ASN A 178 -11.94 -33.08 -19.43
CA ASN A 178 -12.83 -33.73 -20.39
C ASN A 178 -12.47 -33.37 -21.85
N SER A 179 -11.44 -32.56 -22.07
CA SER A 179 -10.98 -32.24 -23.41
C SER A 179 -10.47 -33.52 -24.11
N PRO A 180 -11.04 -33.87 -25.28
CA PRO A 180 -10.74 -35.15 -25.95
C PRO A 180 -9.28 -35.31 -26.37
N ASN A 181 -8.50 -34.27 -26.34
CA ASN A 181 -7.12 -34.29 -26.80
C ASN A 181 -6.09 -34.36 -25.66
N HIS A 182 -6.49 -34.20 -24.39
CA HIS A 182 -5.55 -34.14 -23.24
C HIS A 182 -4.22 -33.42 -23.56
N ASP A 183 -4.29 -32.43 -24.49
CA ASP A 183 -3.12 -31.71 -24.89
C ASP A 183 -2.75 -30.74 -23.73
N PRO A 184 -1.63 -31.00 -23.03
CA PRO A 184 -1.20 -30.15 -21.94
C PRO A 184 -0.87 -28.72 -22.36
N LEU A 185 -0.93 -28.43 -23.65
CA LEU A 185 -0.70 -27.11 -24.21
C LEU A 185 -1.98 -26.26 -24.26
N TYR A 186 -3.17 -26.85 -24.15
CA TYR A 186 -4.44 -26.13 -24.09
C TYR A 186 -4.82 -25.88 -22.63
N TYR A 187 -4.29 -24.80 -22.10
CA TYR A 187 -4.60 -24.36 -20.75
C TYR A 187 -4.89 -22.85 -20.70
N GLN A 188 -5.72 -22.51 -19.77
CA GLN A 188 -6.04 -21.13 -19.48
C GLN A 188 -5.36 -20.70 -18.18
N TRP A 189 -4.75 -19.53 -18.21
CA TRP A 189 -4.26 -18.86 -17.02
C TRP A 189 -5.21 -17.73 -16.66
N ASP A 190 -5.64 -17.72 -15.42
CA ASP A 190 -6.48 -16.68 -14.86
C ASP A 190 -5.71 -15.90 -13.79
N VAL A 191 -6.04 -14.62 -13.66
CA VAL A 191 -5.77 -13.89 -12.43
C VAL A 191 -6.89 -14.24 -11.46
N ALA A 192 -6.54 -14.71 -10.27
CA ALA A 192 -7.49 -15.18 -9.27
C ALA A 192 -7.19 -14.63 -7.89
N ALA A 193 -8.23 -14.48 -7.08
CA ALA A 193 -8.15 -14.17 -5.66
C ALA A 193 -9.31 -14.81 -4.91
N GLU A 194 -9.08 -15.17 -3.64
CA GLU A 194 -10.18 -15.59 -2.76
C GLU A 194 -11.17 -14.44 -2.57
N GLU A 195 -12.44 -14.77 -2.39
CA GLU A 195 -13.54 -13.81 -2.30
C GLU A 195 -13.25 -12.66 -1.32
N ALA A 196 -12.79 -12.99 -0.11
CA ALA A 196 -12.48 -12.00 0.92
C ALA A 196 -11.36 -11.00 0.52
N ASP A 197 -10.46 -11.42 -0.36
CA ASP A 197 -9.36 -10.58 -0.85
C ASP A 197 -9.70 -9.94 -2.19
N ALA A 198 -10.52 -10.58 -3.02
CA ALA A 198 -10.98 -10.05 -4.30
C ALA A 198 -11.69 -8.69 -4.13
N ALA A 199 -12.55 -8.58 -3.13
CA ALA A 199 -13.22 -7.32 -2.78
C ALA A 199 -12.23 -6.22 -2.35
N LEU A 200 -11.17 -6.58 -1.60
CA LEU A 200 -10.15 -5.62 -1.15
C LEU A 200 -9.33 -5.05 -2.32
N ILE A 201 -9.03 -5.88 -3.31
CA ILE A 201 -8.19 -5.51 -4.46
C ILE A 201 -9.00 -5.13 -5.72
N GLY A 202 -10.34 -5.21 -5.66
CA GLY A 202 -11.24 -4.84 -6.75
C GLY A 202 -11.31 -5.84 -7.91
N LEU A 203 -10.91 -7.10 -7.71
CA LEU A 203 -10.96 -8.13 -8.74
C LEU A 203 -12.40 -8.58 -9.05
N ASP A 204 -13.26 -8.61 -8.03
CA ASP A 204 -14.70 -8.90 -8.12
C ASP A 204 -15.48 -7.84 -8.90
N GLN A 205 -14.96 -6.61 -8.97
CA GLN A 205 -15.58 -5.48 -9.68
C GLN A 205 -15.26 -5.46 -11.17
N ILE A 206 -14.37 -6.33 -11.65
CA ILE A 206 -14.04 -6.41 -13.07
C ILE A 206 -15.26 -6.99 -13.84
N PRO A 207 -15.79 -6.28 -14.86
CA PRO A 207 -16.92 -6.79 -15.64
C PRO A 207 -16.62 -8.15 -16.26
N GLY A 208 -17.45 -9.15 -15.97
CA GLY A 208 -17.29 -10.51 -16.47
C GLY A 208 -16.21 -11.32 -15.73
N ALA A 209 -15.81 -10.91 -14.53
CA ALA A 209 -15.10 -11.78 -13.61
C ALA A 209 -15.99 -12.99 -13.24
N LEU A 210 -15.38 -14.16 -13.13
CA LEU A 210 -16.06 -15.42 -12.86
C LEU A 210 -15.97 -15.73 -11.36
N PHE A 211 -17.12 -15.91 -10.74
CA PHE A 211 -17.21 -16.37 -9.36
C PHE A 211 -17.22 -17.89 -9.31
N ILE A 212 -16.36 -18.47 -8.49
CA ILE A 212 -16.28 -19.91 -8.22
C ILE A 212 -16.63 -20.12 -6.75
N PRO A 213 -17.72 -20.79 -6.42
CA PRO A 213 -18.13 -21.01 -5.04
C PRO A 213 -17.12 -21.89 -4.28
N SER A 214 -17.16 -21.83 -2.96
CA SER A 214 -16.38 -22.72 -2.11
C SER A 214 -16.79 -24.17 -2.35
N ASP A 215 -15.81 -25.07 -2.31
CA ASP A 215 -16.04 -26.50 -2.49
C ASP A 215 -14.95 -27.31 -1.79
N VAL A 216 -15.20 -28.59 -1.58
CA VAL A 216 -14.17 -29.54 -1.14
C VAL A 216 -13.38 -29.98 -2.37
N CYS A 217 -12.09 -29.73 -2.34
CA CYS A 217 -11.19 -30.04 -3.43
C CYS A 217 -10.03 -30.90 -2.97
N MET A 218 -9.48 -31.67 -3.88
CA MET A 218 -8.20 -32.32 -3.66
C MET A 218 -7.09 -31.27 -3.74
N TYR A 219 -6.23 -31.26 -2.73
CA TYR A 219 -5.14 -30.31 -2.60
C TYR A 219 -3.80 -31.05 -2.49
N THR A 220 -2.81 -30.56 -3.21
CA THR A 220 -1.44 -31.06 -3.14
C THR A 220 -0.46 -29.91 -3.33
N ILE A 221 0.74 -30.06 -2.80
CA ILE A 221 1.87 -29.16 -3.02
C ILE A 221 3.02 -29.97 -3.59
N PHE A 222 3.69 -29.46 -4.59
CA PHE A 222 4.90 -30.05 -5.14
C PHE A 222 5.95 -28.98 -5.41
N ILE A 223 7.22 -29.39 -5.32
CA ILE A 223 8.35 -28.51 -5.62
C ILE A 223 8.55 -28.47 -7.13
N ILE A 224 8.65 -27.25 -7.66
CA ILE A 224 8.98 -27.01 -9.07
C ILE A 224 10.46 -26.68 -9.17
N GLU A 225 11.22 -27.48 -9.90
CA GLU A 225 12.62 -27.24 -10.20
C GLU A 225 12.78 -26.84 -11.68
N GLY A 226 13.29 -25.61 -11.91
CA GLY A 226 13.54 -25.10 -13.25
C GLY A 226 12.30 -24.60 -14.01
N THR A 227 12.49 -24.10 -15.22
CA THR A 227 11.46 -23.46 -16.04
C THR A 227 10.53 -24.43 -16.78
N SER A 228 10.91 -25.70 -16.93
CA SER A 228 10.13 -26.74 -17.63
C SER A 228 9.14 -27.51 -16.75
N ALA A 229 8.87 -27.02 -15.58
CA ALA A 229 8.39 -27.84 -14.47
C ALA A 229 6.89 -27.85 -14.25
N ILE A 230 6.09 -27.06 -14.98
CA ILE A 230 4.64 -27.25 -14.99
C ILE A 230 4.33 -28.36 -15.99
N ASN A 231 4.56 -29.60 -15.54
CA ASN A 231 4.27 -30.76 -16.35
C ASN A 231 3.02 -31.45 -15.77
N ILE A 232 2.01 -31.64 -16.62
CA ILE A 232 0.76 -32.30 -16.28
C ILE A 232 0.98 -33.71 -15.71
N LYS A 233 2.10 -34.38 -16.08
CA LYS A 233 2.50 -35.68 -15.51
C LYS A 233 2.63 -35.69 -13.99
N ARG A 234 2.93 -34.53 -13.38
CA ARG A 234 2.95 -34.39 -11.92
C ARG A 234 1.55 -34.35 -11.31
N LEU A 235 0.53 -34.08 -12.11
CA LEU A 235 -0.87 -34.12 -11.70
C LEU A 235 -1.51 -35.50 -11.93
N GLU A 236 -0.85 -36.40 -12.69
CA GLU A 236 -1.36 -37.76 -12.95
C GLU A 236 -1.77 -38.54 -11.68
N PRO A 237 -0.99 -38.49 -10.56
CA PRO A 237 -1.40 -39.16 -9.33
C PRO A 237 -2.70 -38.58 -8.75
N ALA A 238 -2.92 -37.27 -8.93
CA ALA A 238 -4.14 -36.62 -8.47
C ALA A 238 -5.32 -36.90 -9.42
N LEU A 239 -5.08 -36.90 -10.72
CA LEU A 239 -6.08 -37.20 -11.75
C LEU A 239 -6.52 -38.67 -11.74
N SER A 240 -5.65 -39.60 -11.35
CA SER A 240 -5.98 -41.00 -11.24
C SER A 240 -6.86 -41.34 -10.04
N LEU A 241 -7.06 -40.40 -9.11
CA LEU A 241 -7.94 -40.54 -7.93
C LEU A 241 -9.35 -39.95 -8.16
N MET A 242 -9.55 -39.27 -9.30
CA MET A 242 -10.85 -38.74 -9.72
C MET A 242 -11.60 -39.72 -10.62
#